data_565cfbfac7402228916a8298f84ae45e
#
_entry.id   565cfbfac7402228916a8298f84ae45e
#
_cell.length_a   1.000
_cell.length_b   1.000
_cell.length_c   1.000
_cell.angle_alpha   90.00
_cell.angle_beta   90.00
_cell.angle_gamma   90.00
#
_symmetry.space_group_name_H-M   'P 1'
#
loop_
_entity.id
_entity.type
_entity.pdbx_description
1 polymer ?
#
loop_
_entity_poly.entity_id
_entity_poly.type
_entity_poly.pdbx_seq_one_letter_code
_entity_poly.pdbx_strand_id
1 'polypeptide(L)'
;VVEQFNAINPAQQINPVLIGTYEEGLARFMAAYPVNQEPGIVQIYEVGTQSMHDSGMIIPAYQIPERLGENWDFGQYVAPIVRYYSKDGNLWSWPFASSSAMLYYNADHLRQAGLDPNKPPTTWQEMYEMGLQLIEAGVVTHAMSTGWPDWMFETQLAMHDQNFANMGNGREGYPTEVAWPNEFTDDLMEIWAQMAKDNVWIYGGAEYNANGAFNSGEITFLMQSTSSLDGVLNTVGDAFEVRTTFLPRVSDEYPRGNVLIGGNSLYVSNRVTDEELAVIFEFFKFLSDPDIGTYWHKNTGYFPATNAGMQALMNEGW
;
A
#
# COMPACT_ATOMS: atom_id res chain seq x y z
N VAL A 1 -17.57 6.19 -2.68
CA VAL A 1 -17.96 5.01 -3.49
C VAL A 1 -19.20 4.30 -2.90
N VAL A 2 -19.29 4.06 -1.59
CA VAL A 2 -20.49 3.41 -0.98
C VAL A 2 -21.74 4.25 -1.19
N GLU A 3 -21.68 5.56 -0.94
CA GLU A 3 -22.82 6.48 -1.18
C GLU A 3 -23.25 6.48 -2.66
N GLN A 4 -22.31 6.42 -3.59
CA GLN A 4 -22.59 6.35 -5.02
C GLN A 4 -23.30 5.03 -5.39
N PHE A 5 -22.82 3.89 -4.87
CA PHE A 5 -23.49 2.61 -5.04
C PHE A 5 -24.91 2.63 -4.47
N ASN A 6 -25.09 3.11 -3.24
CA ASN A 6 -26.37 3.17 -2.56
C ASN A 6 -27.37 4.07 -3.27
N ALA A 7 -26.92 5.16 -3.90
CA ALA A 7 -27.77 6.07 -4.65
C ALA A 7 -28.43 5.40 -5.89
N ILE A 8 -27.72 4.49 -6.54
CA ILE A 8 -28.24 3.74 -7.69
C ILE A 8 -28.92 2.42 -7.30
N ASN A 9 -28.78 1.97 -6.04
CA ASN A 9 -29.36 0.75 -5.50
C ASN A 9 -30.17 1.03 -4.23
N PRO A 10 -31.27 1.79 -4.29
CA PRO A 10 -32.00 2.23 -3.08
C PRO A 10 -32.65 1.12 -2.28
N ALA A 11 -32.91 -0.04 -2.90
CA ALA A 11 -33.54 -1.21 -2.25
C ALA A 11 -32.52 -2.11 -1.54
N GLN A 12 -31.23 -1.99 -1.85
CA GLN A 12 -30.17 -2.88 -1.38
C GLN A 12 -28.92 -2.04 -1.10
N GLN A 13 -28.66 -1.78 0.17
CA GLN A 13 -27.63 -0.82 0.58
C GLN A 13 -26.48 -1.47 1.31
N ILE A 14 -25.28 -0.94 1.09
CA ILE A 14 -24.10 -1.23 1.90
C ILE A 14 -23.99 -0.16 3.01
N ASN A 15 -23.87 -0.59 4.25
CA ASN A 15 -23.68 0.31 5.40
C ASN A 15 -22.24 0.21 5.91
N PRO A 16 -21.39 1.19 5.59
CA PRO A 16 -19.99 1.17 6.03
C PRO A 16 -19.90 1.50 7.52
N VAL A 17 -19.07 0.75 8.23
CA VAL A 17 -18.76 0.99 9.64
C VAL A 17 -17.25 1.11 9.78
N LEU A 18 -16.77 2.26 10.26
CA LEU A 18 -15.36 2.43 10.59
C LEU A 18 -15.04 1.67 11.89
N ILE A 19 -14.10 0.75 11.80
CA ILE A 19 -13.72 -0.14 12.91
C ILE A 19 -12.31 0.11 13.46
N GLY A 20 -11.67 1.24 13.12
CA GLY A 20 -10.36 1.66 13.63
C GLY A 20 -9.21 1.41 12.64
N THR A 21 -8.03 1.08 13.14
CA THR A 21 -6.85 0.76 12.33
C THR A 21 -6.98 -0.59 11.63
N TYR A 22 -6.00 -0.94 10.79
CA TYR A 22 -5.98 -2.24 10.10
C TYR A 22 -5.89 -3.42 11.08
N GLU A 23 -5.03 -3.33 12.10
CA GLU A 23 -4.90 -4.35 13.14
C GLU A 23 -6.19 -4.49 13.94
N GLU A 24 -6.80 -3.35 14.33
CA GLU A 24 -8.09 -3.35 15.03
C GLU A 24 -9.19 -3.97 14.19
N GLY A 25 -9.20 -3.70 12.89
CA GLY A 25 -10.17 -4.26 11.93
C GLY A 25 -10.09 -5.78 11.88
N LEU A 26 -8.89 -6.34 11.71
CA LEU A 26 -8.66 -7.78 11.71
C LEU A 26 -9.06 -8.41 13.06
N ALA A 27 -8.58 -7.83 14.17
CA ALA A 27 -8.87 -8.34 15.51
C ALA A 27 -10.38 -8.33 15.81
N ARG A 28 -11.09 -7.26 15.44
CA ARG A 28 -12.55 -7.15 15.64
C ARG A 28 -13.33 -8.15 14.81
N PHE A 29 -12.96 -8.37 13.54
CA PHE A 29 -13.59 -9.39 12.72
C PHE A 29 -13.43 -10.78 13.34
N MET A 30 -12.20 -11.15 13.73
CA MET A 30 -11.88 -12.42 14.38
C MET A 30 -12.65 -12.62 15.68
N ALA A 31 -12.85 -11.56 16.48
CA ALA A 31 -13.60 -11.60 17.74
C ALA A 31 -15.13 -11.63 17.52
N ALA A 32 -15.64 -10.99 16.47
CA ALA A 32 -17.08 -10.91 16.20
C ALA A 32 -17.63 -12.22 15.60
N TYR A 33 -16.83 -12.93 14.80
CA TYR A 33 -17.27 -14.14 14.12
C TYR A 33 -17.76 -15.25 15.08
N PRO A 34 -17.08 -15.61 16.19
CA PRO A 34 -17.57 -16.66 17.11
C PRO A 34 -18.93 -16.35 17.76
N VAL A 35 -19.31 -15.07 17.82
CA VAL A 35 -20.55 -14.60 18.45
C VAL A 35 -21.62 -14.18 17.42
N ASN A 36 -21.41 -14.46 16.13
CA ASN A 36 -22.30 -14.11 15.01
C ASN A 36 -22.61 -12.60 14.92
N GLN A 37 -21.61 -11.77 15.07
CA GLN A 37 -21.71 -10.30 14.99
C GLN A 37 -20.73 -9.71 13.95
N GLU A 38 -20.13 -10.54 13.14
CA GLU A 38 -19.25 -10.11 12.08
C GLU A 38 -20.03 -9.40 10.96
N PRO A 39 -19.42 -8.44 10.25
CA PRO A 39 -19.99 -7.85 9.05
C PRO A 39 -19.98 -8.83 7.88
N GLY A 40 -20.90 -8.68 6.93
CA GLY A 40 -20.92 -9.46 5.69
C GLY A 40 -19.71 -9.23 4.80
N ILE A 41 -19.17 -8.00 4.79
CA ILE A 41 -17.93 -7.64 4.10
C ILE A 41 -16.95 -7.04 5.14
N VAL A 42 -15.69 -7.45 5.08
CA VAL A 42 -14.63 -6.83 5.88
C VAL A 42 -13.45 -6.43 5.00
N GLN A 43 -12.92 -5.24 5.26
CA GLN A 43 -11.70 -4.74 4.64
C GLN A 43 -10.52 -5.15 5.50
N ILE A 44 -9.61 -5.97 4.94
CA ILE A 44 -8.43 -6.47 5.64
C ILE A 44 -7.17 -6.06 4.87
N TYR A 45 -6.19 -5.53 5.58
CA TYR A 45 -4.90 -5.15 5.03
C TYR A 45 -4.09 -6.38 4.58
N GLU A 46 -3.08 -6.17 3.76
CA GLU A 46 -2.33 -7.26 3.11
C GLU A 46 -1.65 -8.20 4.11
N VAL A 47 -1.17 -7.69 5.25
CA VAL A 47 -0.56 -8.51 6.32
C VAL A 47 -1.54 -9.52 6.90
N GLY A 48 -2.83 -9.21 6.93
CA GLY A 48 -3.89 -10.10 7.43
C GLY A 48 -4.27 -11.25 6.48
N THR A 49 -3.72 -11.28 5.25
CA THR A 49 -4.12 -12.22 4.19
C THR A 49 -4.03 -13.69 4.63
N GLN A 50 -2.90 -14.12 5.21
CA GLN A 50 -2.74 -15.50 5.64
C GLN A 50 -3.70 -15.87 6.77
N SER A 51 -3.92 -14.97 7.73
CA SER A 51 -4.89 -15.17 8.81
C SER A 51 -6.30 -15.39 8.27
N MET A 52 -6.70 -14.63 7.24
CA MET A 52 -8.00 -14.79 6.60
C MET A 52 -8.10 -16.10 5.83
N HIS A 53 -7.05 -16.51 5.11
CA HIS A 53 -7.02 -17.77 4.38
C HIS A 53 -7.15 -19.00 5.30
N ASP A 54 -6.56 -18.95 6.49
CA ASP A 54 -6.54 -20.06 7.44
C ASP A 54 -7.75 -20.03 8.39
N SER A 55 -8.50 -18.94 8.43
CA SER A 55 -9.61 -18.75 9.38
C SER A 55 -10.80 -19.71 9.19
N GLY A 56 -11.05 -20.13 7.95
CA GLY A 56 -12.27 -20.83 7.59
C GLY A 56 -13.57 -20.00 7.72
N MET A 57 -13.44 -18.66 7.85
CA MET A 57 -14.56 -17.74 8.12
C MET A 57 -15.08 -17.03 6.88
N ILE A 58 -14.46 -17.23 5.72
CA ILE A 58 -14.75 -16.46 4.50
C ILE A 58 -15.20 -17.33 3.34
N ILE A 59 -15.88 -16.69 2.40
CA ILE A 59 -16.11 -17.22 1.05
C ILE A 59 -14.94 -16.75 0.19
N PRO A 60 -14.11 -17.64 -0.39
CA PRO A 60 -13.11 -17.24 -1.37
C PRO A 60 -13.74 -16.46 -2.53
N ALA A 61 -13.09 -15.37 -2.96
CA ALA A 61 -13.65 -14.46 -3.96
C ALA A 61 -14.04 -15.18 -5.27
N TYR A 62 -13.24 -16.17 -5.70
CA TYR A 62 -13.53 -16.91 -6.92
C TYR A 62 -14.84 -17.73 -6.85
N GLN A 63 -15.31 -18.11 -5.65
CA GLN A 63 -16.54 -18.87 -5.45
C GLN A 63 -17.79 -17.99 -5.44
N ILE A 64 -17.67 -16.68 -5.27
CA ILE A 64 -18.83 -15.78 -5.18
C ILE A 64 -19.67 -15.81 -6.46
N PRO A 65 -19.12 -15.55 -7.66
CA PRO A 65 -19.91 -15.66 -8.89
C PRO A 65 -20.41 -17.09 -9.14
N GLU A 66 -19.61 -18.13 -8.85
CA GLU A 66 -20.03 -19.53 -9.02
C GLU A 66 -21.28 -19.86 -8.19
N ARG A 67 -21.33 -19.43 -6.92
CA ARG A 67 -22.50 -19.65 -6.03
C ARG A 67 -23.76 -18.95 -6.50
N LEU A 68 -23.60 -17.83 -7.21
CA LEU A 68 -24.71 -17.08 -7.78
C LEU A 68 -25.09 -17.54 -9.20
N GLY A 69 -24.36 -18.51 -9.77
CA GLY A 69 -24.57 -18.97 -11.14
C GLY A 69 -24.14 -17.94 -12.20
N GLU A 70 -23.24 -17.04 -11.84
CA GLU A 70 -22.72 -16.00 -12.72
C GLU A 70 -21.29 -16.30 -13.15
N ASN A 71 -20.85 -15.64 -14.25
CA ASN A 71 -19.48 -15.68 -14.72
C ASN A 71 -18.80 -14.35 -14.43
N TRP A 72 -17.54 -14.41 -13.98
CA TRP A 72 -16.72 -13.23 -13.74
C TRP A 72 -15.29 -13.45 -14.20
N ASP A 73 -14.76 -12.47 -14.96
CA ASP A 73 -13.38 -12.53 -15.42
C ASP A 73 -12.43 -11.85 -14.42
N PHE A 74 -11.74 -12.64 -13.62
CA PHE A 74 -10.70 -12.14 -12.70
C PHE A 74 -9.42 -11.70 -13.43
N GLY A 75 -9.25 -12.02 -14.71
CA GLY A 75 -8.13 -11.54 -15.53
C GLY A 75 -8.17 -10.03 -15.83
N GLN A 76 -9.31 -9.37 -15.60
CA GLN A 76 -9.43 -7.91 -15.71
C GLN A 76 -8.66 -7.14 -14.65
N TYR A 77 -8.34 -7.76 -13.51
CA TYR A 77 -7.61 -7.11 -12.43
C TYR A 77 -6.10 -7.08 -12.69
N VAL A 78 -5.44 -6.14 -12.04
CA VAL A 78 -3.98 -5.96 -12.11
C VAL A 78 -3.27 -7.21 -11.58
N ALA A 79 -2.49 -7.86 -12.42
CA ALA A 79 -1.92 -9.18 -12.14
C ALA A 79 -1.10 -9.31 -10.83
N PRO A 80 -0.24 -8.33 -10.43
CA PRO A 80 0.41 -8.37 -9.13
C PRO A 80 -0.56 -8.43 -7.94
N ILE A 81 -1.68 -7.69 -7.99
CA ILE A 81 -2.72 -7.68 -6.97
C ILE A 81 -3.38 -9.07 -6.86
N VAL A 82 -3.79 -9.61 -8.02
CA VAL A 82 -4.38 -10.95 -8.08
C VAL A 82 -3.44 -12.00 -7.50
N ARG A 83 -2.16 -11.98 -7.88
CA ARG A 83 -1.16 -12.95 -7.39
C ARG A 83 -0.98 -12.88 -5.87
N TYR A 84 -0.98 -11.67 -5.31
CA TYR A 84 -0.80 -11.50 -3.87
C TYR A 84 -1.93 -12.15 -3.07
N TYR A 85 -3.19 -11.89 -3.47
CA TYR A 85 -4.39 -12.37 -2.78
C TYR A 85 -4.87 -13.75 -3.25
N SER A 86 -4.08 -14.46 -4.05
CA SER A 86 -4.41 -15.81 -4.51
C SER A 86 -3.75 -16.88 -3.65
N LYS A 87 -4.47 -18.00 -3.48
CA LYS A 87 -3.99 -19.24 -2.87
C LYS A 87 -4.40 -20.40 -3.78
N ASP A 88 -3.48 -21.33 -4.03
CA ASP A 88 -3.71 -22.49 -4.90
C ASP A 88 -4.22 -22.12 -6.31
N GLY A 89 -3.73 -20.99 -6.86
CA GLY A 89 -4.11 -20.50 -8.18
C GLY A 89 -5.46 -19.78 -8.26
N ASN A 90 -6.18 -19.62 -7.16
CA ASN A 90 -7.49 -18.99 -7.10
C ASN A 90 -7.47 -17.72 -6.25
N LEU A 91 -8.26 -16.71 -6.63
CA LEU A 91 -8.37 -15.44 -5.89
C LEU A 91 -9.27 -15.61 -4.65
N TRP A 92 -8.76 -15.25 -3.48
CA TRP A 92 -9.44 -15.45 -2.19
C TRP A 92 -10.08 -14.19 -1.61
N SER A 93 -9.64 -13.01 -2.01
CA SER A 93 -10.28 -11.75 -1.62
C SER A 93 -10.53 -10.88 -2.83
N TRP A 94 -11.49 -9.95 -2.73
CA TRP A 94 -11.81 -9.05 -3.84
C TRP A 94 -10.83 -7.87 -3.86
N PRO A 95 -10.10 -7.62 -4.98
CA PRO A 95 -9.18 -6.48 -5.08
C PRO A 95 -9.91 -5.16 -4.89
N PHE A 96 -9.36 -4.29 -4.04
CA PHE A 96 -9.99 -2.99 -3.78
C PHE A 96 -8.98 -1.85 -3.70
N ALA A 97 -8.35 -1.65 -2.54
CA ALA A 97 -7.49 -0.51 -2.28
C ALA A 97 -6.02 -0.95 -2.19
N SER A 98 -5.37 -1.07 -3.33
CA SER A 98 -3.97 -1.47 -3.40
C SER A 98 -3.06 -0.25 -3.54
N SER A 99 -1.90 -0.29 -2.89
CA SER A 99 -0.88 0.73 -2.91
C SER A 99 0.51 0.14 -3.08
N SER A 100 1.51 0.97 -3.21
CA SER A 100 2.91 0.60 -3.07
C SER A 100 3.69 1.73 -2.39
N ALA A 101 4.91 1.43 -1.96
CA ALA A 101 5.80 2.43 -1.40
C ALA A 101 6.40 3.31 -2.50
N MET A 102 6.54 4.61 -2.22
CA MET A 102 7.19 5.58 -3.09
C MET A 102 7.93 6.64 -2.29
N LEU A 103 8.80 7.38 -2.95
CA LEU A 103 9.48 8.54 -2.40
C LEU A 103 8.78 9.83 -2.84
N TYR A 104 8.26 10.58 -1.88
CA TYR A 104 7.82 11.97 -2.09
C TYR A 104 8.98 12.91 -1.81
N TYR A 105 9.09 14.01 -2.55
CA TYR A 105 10.11 15.00 -2.28
C TYR A 105 9.67 16.43 -2.61
N ASN A 106 10.24 17.37 -1.84
CA ASN A 106 10.08 18.80 -2.03
C ASN A 106 11.10 19.28 -3.06
N ALA A 107 10.64 19.58 -4.28
CA ALA A 107 11.49 20.00 -5.38
C ALA A 107 12.11 21.41 -5.14
N ASP A 108 11.43 22.27 -4.37
CA ASP A 108 11.92 23.61 -4.06
C ASP A 108 13.09 23.55 -3.07
N HIS A 109 13.09 22.64 -2.11
CA HIS A 109 14.25 22.39 -1.24
C HIS A 109 15.48 21.97 -2.02
N LEU A 110 15.33 21.09 -3.03
CA LEU A 110 16.44 20.70 -3.90
C LEU A 110 17.02 21.93 -4.63
N ARG A 111 16.18 22.79 -5.19
CA ARG A 111 16.60 24.03 -5.85
C ARG A 111 17.33 24.98 -4.88
N GLN A 112 16.81 25.14 -3.65
CA GLN A 112 17.41 25.99 -2.63
C GLN A 112 18.82 25.52 -2.23
N ALA A 113 19.05 24.21 -2.20
CA ALA A 113 20.37 23.61 -1.94
C ALA A 113 21.29 23.57 -3.19
N GLY A 114 20.82 24.07 -4.35
CA GLY A 114 21.57 24.00 -5.60
C GLY A 114 21.59 22.65 -6.28
N LEU A 115 20.67 21.77 -5.88
CA LEU A 115 20.48 20.44 -6.45
C LEU A 115 19.47 20.48 -7.62
N ASP A 116 19.62 19.56 -8.58
CA ASP A 116 18.68 19.43 -9.70
C ASP A 116 17.42 18.66 -9.27
N PRO A 117 16.22 19.29 -9.23
CA PRO A 117 14.99 18.61 -8.84
C PRO A 117 14.53 17.54 -9.84
N ASN A 118 15.12 17.43 -11.03
CA ASN A 118 14.84 16.38 -11.99
C ASN A 118 15.74 15.15 -11.81
N LYS A 119 16.64 15.18 -10.81
CA LYS A 119 17.54 14.09 -10.47
C LYS A 119 17.40 13.73 -8.98
N PRO A 120 16.22 13.18 -8.58
CA PRO A 120 16.07 12.70 -7.22
C PRO A 120 17.02 11.51 -6.95
N PRO A 121 17.31 11.20 -5.67
CA PRO A 121 18.22 10.11 -5.33
C PRO A 121 17.65 8.75 -5.79
N THR A 122 18.52 7.93 -6.36
CA THR A 122 18.20 6.58 -6.83
C THR A 122 18.81 5.50 -5.95
N THR A 123 19.80 5.86 -5.13
CA THR A 123 20.43 4.99 -4.14
C THR A 123 20.40 5.62 -2.75
N TRP A 124 20.56 4.79 -1.72
CA TRP A 124 20.67 5.28 -0.34
C TRP A 124 21.90 6.15 -0.13
N GLN A 125 22.99 5.86 -0.85
CA GLN A 125 24.20 6.69 -0.80
C GLN A 125 23.93 8.10 -1.37
N GLU A 126 23.24 8.20 -2.52
CA GLU A 126 22.83 9.49 -3.08
C GLU A 126 21.85 10.23 -2.16
N MET A 127 20.91 9.50 -1.53
CA MET A 127 19.98 10.08 -0.54
C MET A 127 20.73 10.68 0.64
N TYR A 128 21.74 9.98 1.16
CA TYR A 128 22.58 10.43 2.25
C TYR A 128 23.37 11.69 1.87
N GLU A 129 24.04 11.68 0.72
CA GLU A 129 24.84 12.81 0.22
C GLU A 129 23.96 14.05 -0.04
N MET A 130 22.81 13.89 -0.68
CA MET A 130 21.84 14.99 -0.88
C MET A 130 21.30 15.51 0.45
N GLY A 131 21.03 14.60 1.40
CA GLY A 131 20.60 14.96 2.74
C GLY A 131 21.59 15.84 3.48
N LEU A 132 22.89 15.50 3.43
CA LEU A 132 23.95 16.32 4.01
C LEU A 132 24.04 17.70 3.34
N GLN A 133 23.94 17.77 2.01
CA GLN A 133 23.96 19.04 1.28
C GLN A 133 22.77 19.93 1.65
N LEU A 134 21.57 19.38 1.81
CA LEU A 134 20.38 20.11 2.25
C LEU A 134 20.54 20.69 3.67
N ILE A 135 21.15 19.93 4.58
CA ILE A 135 21.44 20.36 5.96
C ILE A 135 22.54 21.43 5.96
N GLU A 136 23.65 21.23 5.23
CA GLU A 136 24.73 22.20 5.12
C GLU A 136 24.29 23.54 4.51
N ALA A 137 23.39 23.48 3.53
CA ALA A 137 22.75 24.66 2.93
C ALA A 137 21.76 25.37 3.87
N GLY A 138 21.47 24.80 5.03
CA GLY A 138 20.49 25.33 6.01
C GLY A 138 19.04 25.29 5.54
N VAL A 139 18.73 24.43 4.56
CA VAL A 139 17.35 24.26 4.02
C VAL A 139 16.49 23.51 5.01
N VAL A 140 17.04 22.45 5.61
CA VAL A 140 16.36 21.60 6.59
C VAL A 140 17.32 21.21 7.72
N THR A 141 16.80 20.80 8.87
CA THR A 141 17.60 20.23 9.97
C THR A 141 17.71 18.70 9.89
N HIS A 142 16.75 18.07 9.23
CA HIS A 142 16.73 16.66 8.90
C HIS A 142 16.20 16.53 7.47
N ALA A 143 16.82 15.67 6.66
CA ALA A 143 16.47 15.63 5.25
C ALA A 143 15.27 14.69 4.98
N MET A 144 15.10 13.62 5.76
CA MET A 144 14.09 12.62 5.46
C MET A 144 13.44 11.99 6.69
N SER A 145 12.29 11.41 6.42
CA SER A 145 11.58 10.50 7.34
C SER A 145 10.84 9.40 6.54
N THR A 146 10.27 8.44 7.26
CA THR A 146 9.48 7.36 6.67
C THR A 146 8.20 7.11 7.46
N GLY A 147 7.12 6.81 6.77
CA GLY A 147 5.99 6.10 7.34
C GLY A 147 6.20 4.58 7.25
N TRP A 148 5.49 3.82 8.06
CA TRP A 148 5.48 2.35 8.01
C TRP A 148 6.88 1.73 7.94
N PRO A 149 7.76 1.95 8.94
CA PRO A 149 9.18 1.57 8.86
C PRO A 149 9.41 0.07 8.69
N ASP A 150 8.56 -0.77 9.26
CA ASP A 150 8.53 -2.22 9.11
C ASP A 150 8.24 -2.62 7.66
N TRP A 151 7.17 -2.09 7.07
CA TRP A 151 6.82 -2.32 5.67
C TRP A 151 7.89 -1.78 4.71
N MET A 152 8.53 -0.65 5.04
CA MET A 152 9.64 -0.11 4.23
C MET A 152 10.87 -1.01 4.28
N PHE A 153 11.18 -1.64 5.43
CA PHE A 153 12.24 -2.63 5.52
C PHE A 153 11.94 -3.85 4.64
N GLU A 154 10.75 -4.43 4.75
CA GLU A 154 10.33 -5.54 3.90
C GLU A 154 10.32 -5.17 2.42
N THR A 155 9.93 -3.93 2.09
CA THR A 155 9.98 -3.42 0.72
C THR A 155 11.41 -3.36 0.18
N GLN A 156 12.40 -2.96 1.00
CA GLN A 156 13.81 -3.00 0.59
C GLN A 156 14.28 -4.42 0.31
N LEU A 157 13.89 -5.40 1.12
CA LEU A 157 14.17 -6.81 0.84
C LEU A 157 13.59 -7.22 -0.53
N ALA A 158 12.31 -6.94 -0.76
CA ALA A 158 11.64 -7.29 -2.01
C ALA A 158 12.24 -6.59 -3.24
N MET A 159 12.63 -5.33 -3.13
CA MET A 159 13.29 -4.56 -4.20
C MET A 159 14.65 -5.14 -4.63
N HIS A 160 15.26 -5.95 -3.78
CA HIS A 160 16.56 -6.57 -4.01
C HIS A 160 16.48 -8.10 -4.12
N ASP A 161 15.26 -8.63 -4.36
CA ASP A 161 14.99 -10.07 -4.48
C ASP A 161 15.47 -10.87 -3.26
N GLN A 162 15.34 -10.29 -2.08
CA GLN A 162 15.64 -10.92 -0.80
C GLN A 162 14.38 -11.41 -0.12
N ASN A 163 14.46 -12.55 0.55
CA ASN A 163 13.38 -13.06 1.37
C ASN A 163 13.44 -12.50 2.79
N PHE A 164 12.28 -12.23 3.39
CA PHE A 164 12.15 -11.93 4.82
C PHE A 164 12.27 -13.22 5.66
N ALA A 165 11.67 -14.31 5.19
CA ALA A 165 11.67 -15.61 5.85
C ALA A 165 11.91 -16.75 4.85
N ASN A 166 12.24 -17.94 5.36
CA ASN A 166 12.37 -19.15 4.56
C ASN A 166 11.00 -19.59 3.96
N MET A 167 10.99 -20.71 3.25
CA MET A 167 9.79 -21.27 2.58
C MET A 167 9.16 -20.27 1.59
N GLY A 168 9.97 -19.50 0.84
CA GLY A 168 9.47 -18.52 -0.12
C GLY A 168 8.61 -17.44 0.55
N ASN A 169 9.02 -16.92 1.69
CA ASN A 169 8.22 -16.00 2.55
C ASN A 169 6.88 -16.63 2.98
N GLY A 170 6.86 -17.92 3.30
CA GLY A 170 5.66 -18.64 3.74
C GLY A 170 4.74 -19.11 2.61
N ARG A 171 5.10 -18.91 1.33
CA ARG A 171 4.30 -19.36 0.17
C ARG A 171 4.42 -20.86 -0.11
N GLU A 172 5.51 -21.49 0.32
CA GLU A 172 5.79 -22.91 0.13
C GLU A 172 5.51 -23.76 1.39
N GLY A 173 5.17 -23.11 2.51
CA GLY A 173 4.89 -23.74 3.80
C GLY A 173 5.08 -22.75 4.96
N TYR A 174 4.81 -23.18 6.20
CA TYR A 174 5.03 -22.34 7.37
C TYR A 174 6.50 -21.99 7.53
N PRO A 175 6.88 -20.70 7.56
CA PRO A 175 8.24 -20.29 7.79
C PRO A 175 8.65 -20.62 9.23
N THR A 176 9.89 -21.10 9.39
CA THR A 176 10.47 -21.48 10.69
C THR A 176 11.66 -20.61 11.06
N GLU A 177 12.19 -19.86 10.09
CA GLU A 177 13.38 -19.03 10.24
C GLU A 177 13.23 -17.73 9.44
N VAL A 178 13.74 -16.63 9.99
CA VAL A 178 13.94 -15.40 9.22
C VAL A 178 15.16 -15.57 8.30
N ALA A 179 15.13 -14.95 7.11
CA ALA A 179 16.20 -15.03 6.12
C ALA A 179 17.27 -13.93 6.31
N TRP A 180 17.23 -13.22 7.41
CA TRP A 180 18.17 -12.16 7.78
C TRP A 180 18.60 -12.33 9.26
N PRO A 181 19.76 -11.76 9.74
CA PRO A 181 20.64 -10.86 8.97
C PRO A 181 21.42 -11.58 7.87
N ASN A 182 21.83 -10.83 6.86
CA ASN A 182 22.71 -11.24 5.77
C ASN A 182 23.46 -10.00 5.23
N GLU A 183 24.38 -10.17 4.29
CA GLU A 183 25.19 -9.09 3.72
C GLU A 183 24.35 -7.91 3.23
N PHE A 184 23.23 -8.17 2.53
CA PHE A 184 22.31 -7.13 2.06
C PHE A 184 21.72 -6.31 3.23
N THR A 185 21.23 -7.00 4.27
CA THR A 185 20.63 -6.30 5.42
C THR A 185 21.65 -5.56 6.26
N ASP A 186 22.89 -6.06 6.31
CA ASP A 186 24.00 -5.39 6.98
C ASP A 186 24.32 -4.07 6.28
N ASP A 187 24.47 -4.07 4.94
CA ASP A 187 24.70 -2.86 4.14
C ASP A 187 23.53 -1.85 4.29
N LEU A 188 22.28 -2.32 4.22
CA LEU A 188 21.10 -1.48 4.39
C LEU A 188 21.06 -0.82 5.78
N MET A 189 21.29 -1.61 6.82
CA MET A 189 21.28 -1.10 8.20
C MET A 189 22.45 -0.18 8.50
N GLU A 190 23.63 -0.42 7.91
CA GLU A 190 24.78 0.45 8.07
C GLU A 190 24.49 1.85 7.52
N ILE A 191 24.00 1.95 6.28
CA ILE A 191 23.67 3.26 5.69
C ILE A 191 22.52 3.96 6.44
N TRP A 192 21.47 3.24 6.86
CA TRP A 192 20.37 3.82 7.64
C TRP A 192 20.83 4.33 9.00
N ALA A 193 21.68 3.56 9.71
CA ALA A 193 22.27 3.98 10.98
C ALA A 193 23.18 5.21 10.82
N GLN A 194 23.97 5.28 9.73
CA GLN A 194 24.79 6.45 9.43
C GLN A 194 23.93 7.70 9.18
N MET A 195 22.87 7.56 8.37
CA MET A 195 21.93 8.65 8.10
C MET A 195 21.26 9.17 9.38
N ALA A 196 20.85 8.26 10.28
CA ALA A 196 20.28 8.65 11.58
C ALA A 196 21.30 9.36 12.48
N LYS A 197 22.54 8.87 12.54
CA LYS A 197 23.64 9.44 13.32
C LYS A 197 23.98 10.86 12.88
N ASP A 198 23.95 11.13 11.58
CA ASP A 198 24.30 12.41 10.99
C ASP A 198 23.07 13.33 10.80
N ASN A 199 21.95 13.01 11.43
CA ASN A 199 20.68 13.74 11.40
C ASN A 199 20.06 13.87 9.98
N VAL A 200 20.48 13.07 9.03
CA VAL A 200 19.83 13.03 7.70
C VAL A 200 18.46 12.40 7.82
N TRP A 201 18.33 11.36 8.65
CA TRP A 201 17.05 10.67 8.89
C TRP A 201 16.55 10.93 10.31
N ILE A 202 15.27 11.31 10.43
CA ILE A 202 14.56 11.40 11.70
C ILE A 202 13.41 10.39 11.73
N TYR A 203 13.22 9.73 12.88
CA TYR A 203 12.03 8.92 13.08
C TYR A 203 10.80 9.81 13.30
N GLY A 204 9.88 9.80 12.35
CA GLY A 204 8.67 10.64 12.35
C GLY A 204 7.46 10.01 13.07
N GLY A 205 7.61 8.84 13.67
CA GLY A 205 6.50 8.07 14.26
C GLY A 205 6.02 6.91 13.37
N ALA A 206 5.03 6.18 13.84
CA ALA A 206 4.42 5.08 13.09
C ALA A 206 3.46 5.57 12.00
N GLU A 207 3.14 4.71 11.05
CA GLU A 207 2.10 4.90 10.03
C GLU A 207 2.26 6.21 9.24
N TYR A 208 1.28 7.11 9.37
CA TYR A 208 1.21 8.39 8.66
C TYR A 208 1.80 9.58 9.44
N ASN A 209 2.38 9.35 10.62
CA ASN A 209 2.84 10.45 11.50
C ASN A 209 3.94 11.29 10.85
N ALA A 210 4.82 10.67 10.04
CA ALA A 210 5.86 11.39 9.30
C ALA A 210 5.33 12.37 8.25
N ASN A 211 4.08 12.23 7.80
CA ASN A 211 3.50 13.10 6.78
C ASN A 211 3.45 14.56 7.24
N GLY A 212 3.22 14.81 8.54
CA GLY A 212 3.18 16.16 9.09
C GLY A 212 4.45 16.96 8.83
N ALA A 213 5.61 16.36 9.09
CA ALA A 213 6.91 17.02 8.87
C ALA A 213 7.17 17.30 7.37
N PHE A 214 6.74 16.41 6.48
CA PHE A 214 6.86 16.66 5.04
C PHE A 214 5.89 17.74 4.58
N ASN A 215 4.63 17.66 4.97
CA ASN A 215 3.60 18.61 4.54
C ASN A 215 3.87 20.05 5.02
N SER A 216 4.54 20.20 6.18
CA SER A 216 4.99 21.51 6.68
C SER A 216 6.29 22.03 6.06
N GLY A 217 6.99 21.20 5.26
CA GLY A 217 8.29 21.55 4.69
C GLY A 217 9.45 21.44 5.70
N GLU A 218 9.30 20.71 6.80
CA GLU A 218 10.37 20.47 7.77
C GLU A 218 11.41 19.47 7.28
N ILE A 219 11.01 18.56 6.38
CA ILE A 219 11.88 17.58 5.70
C ILE A 219 11.72 17.66 4.20
N THR A 220 12.74 17.21 3.47
CA THR A 220 12.75 17.19 2.00
C THR A 220 12.18 15.92 1.40
N PHE A 221 12.46 14.76 2.01
CA PHE A 221 12.12 13.45 1.50
C PHE A 221 11.22 12.69 2.47
N LEU A 222 10.16 12.09 1.95
CA LEU A 222 9.25 11.22 2.70
C LEU A 222 9.08 9.90 1.96
N MET A 223 9.50 8.80 2.55
CA MET A 223 9.10 7.47 2.08
C MET A 223 7.73 7.15 2.65
N GLN A 224 6.77 6.90 1.78
CA GLN A 224 5.39 6.65 2.21
C GLN A 224 4.62 5.85 1.15
N SER A 225 3.46 5.36 1.52
CA SER A 225 2.51 4.73 0.61
C SER A 225 1.99 5.71 -0.45
N THR A 226 1.72 5.21 -1.66
CA THR A 226 0.98 5.95 -2.70
C THR A 226 -0.39 6.43 -2.21
N SER A 227 -1.01 5.73 -1.23
CA SER A 227 -2.28 6.14 -0.62
C SER A 227 -2.22 7.46 0.14
N SER A 228 -1.03 8.00 0.40
CA SER A 228 -0.88 9.34 0.99
C SER A 228 -0.98 10.48 -0.04
N LEU A 229 -1.00 10.19 -1.35
CA LEU A 229 -0.86 11.19 -2.40
C LEU A 229 -1.89 12.31 -2.31
N ASP A 230 -3.17 11.97 -2.23
CA ASP A 230 -4.25 12.98 -2.13
C ASP A 230 -4.09 13.85 -0.87
N GLY A 231 -3.84 13.22 0.29
CA GLY A 231 -3.64 13.93 1.55
C GLY A 231 -2.42 14.84 1.54
N VAL A 232 -1.32 14.41 0.93
CA VAL A 232 -0.10 15.22 0.78
C VAL A 232 -0.36 16.42 -0.14
N LEU A 233 -0.92 16.19 -1.34
CA LEU A 233 -1.18 17.26 -2.31
C LEU A 233 -2.17 18.29 -1.76
N ASN A 234 -3.26 17.86 -1.14
CA ASN A 234 -4.26 18.76 -0.55
C ASN A 234 -3.72 19.56 0.64
N THR A 235 -2.83 18.97 1.45
CA THR A 235 -2.28 19.66 2.63
C THR A 235 -1.17 20.63 2.23
N VAL A 236 -0.29 20.24 1.31
CA VAL A 236 0.78 21.10 0.81
C VAL A 236 0.23 22.24 -0.05
N GLY A 237 -0.78 21.96 -0.89
CA GLY A 237 -1.34 22.96 -1.80
C GLY A 237 -0.27 23.63 -2.65
N ASP A 238 -0.23 24.97 -2.62
CA ASP A 238 0.74 25.78 -3.36
C ASP A 238 2.01 26.15 -2.54
N ALA A 239 2.21 25.56 -1.35
CA ALA A 239 3.32 25.93 -0.48
C ALA A 239 4.69 25.55 -1.08
N PHE A 240 4.77 24.42 -1.76
CA PHE A 240 5.95 23.97 -2.50
C PHE A 240 5.59 22.92 -3.56
N GLU A 241 6.50 22.70 -4.52
CA GLU A 241 6.32 21.69 -5.55
C GLU A 241 6.59 20.27 -5.00
N VAL A 242 5.54 19.47 -4.84
CA VAL A 242 5.63 18.03 -4.51
C VAL A 242 5.94 17.25 -5.77
N ARG A 243 6.94 16.39 -5.69
CA ARG A 243 7.24 15.39 -6.71
C ARG A 243 7.38 14.01 -6.09
N THR A 244 7.30 12.99 -6.94
CA THR A 244 7.42 11.58 -6.54
C THR A 244 8.43 10.84 -7.41
N THR A 245 9.04 9.80 -6.83
CA THR A 245 9.92 8.90 -7.57
C THR A 245 9.94 7.53 -6.91
N PHE A 246 10.67 6.58 -7.50
CA PHE A 246 10.91 5.28 -6.89
C PHE A 246 11.73 5.41 -5.61
N LEU A 247 11.60 4.40 -4.72
CA LEU A 247 12.44 4.31 -3.53
C LEU A 247 13.91 4.11 -3.92
N PRO A 248 14.84 4.65 -3.11
CA PRO A 248 16.26 4.43 -3.32
C PRO A 248 16.64 2.96 -3.09
N ARG A 249 17.63 2.48 -3.82
CA ARG A 249 18.20 1.14 -3.70
C ARG A 249 19.48 1.16 -2.85
N VAL A 250 19.83 0.01 -2.27
CA VAL A 250 21.12 -0.13 -1.58
C VAL A 250 22.27 0.02 -2.60
N SER A 251 22.25 -0.77 -3.65
CA SER A 251 23.18 -0.67 -4.77
C SER A 251 22.64 -1.40 -6.01
N ASP A 252 23.24 -1.16 -7.17
CA ASP A 252 22.94 -1.91 -8.41
C ASP A 252 23.66 -3.28 -8.46
N GLU A 253 24.50 -3.60 -7.49
CA GLU A 253 25.16 -4.90 -7.36
C GLU A 253 24.20 -5.99 -6.90
N TYR A 254 23.17 -5.63 -6.14
CA TYR A 254 22.13 -6.56 -5.72
C TYR A 254 21.08 -6.80 -6.82
N PRO A 255 20.48 -8.01 -6.86
CA PRO A 255 19.40 -8.33 -7.81
C PRO A 255 18.27 -7.29 -7.79
N ARG A 256 17.55 -7.16 -8.90
CA ARG A 256 16.37 -6.30 -8.99
C ARG A 256 15.11 -7.11 -8.80
N GLY A 257 14.43 -6.85 -7.70
CA GLY A 257 13.05 -7.28 -7.44
C GLY A 257 12.05 -6.15 -7.70
N ASN A 258 10.93 -6.20 -7.00
CA ASN A 258 9.84 -5.22 -7.09
C ASN A 258 9.47 -4.73 -5.69
N VAL A 259 8.77 -3.58 -5.62
CA VAL A 259 8.17 -3.10 -4.38
C VAL A 259 7.08 -4.05 -3.90
N LEU A 260 6.87 -4.11 -2.59
CA LEU A 260 5.73 -4.82 -2.02
C LEU A 260 4.42 -4.09 -2.33
N ILE A 261 3.37 -4.89 -2.46
CA ILE A 261 2.01 -4.37 -2.41
C ILE A 261 1.71 -3.91 -0.98
N GLY A 262 0.93 -2.87 -0.86
CA GLY A 262 0.32 -2.41 0.38
C GLY A 262 -1.18 -2.25 0.21
N GLY A 263 -1.83 -1.79 1.27
CA GLY A 263 -3.27 -1.51 1.25
C GLY A 263 -4.10 -2.70 1.72
N ASN A 264 -5.21 -2.97 1.03
CA ASN A 264 -6.18 -3.92 1.52
C ASN A 264 -7.03 -4.52 0.40
N SER A 265 -7.74 -5.60 0.76
CA SER A 265 -8.75 -6.23 -0.08
C SER A 265 -10.02 -6.51 0.74
N LEU A 266 -11.11 -6.88 0.05
CA LEU A 266 -12.39 -7.16 0.67
C LEU A 266 -12.61 -8.66 0.79
N TYR A 267 -12.95 -9.10 2.01
CA TYR A 267 -13.33 -10.49 2.31
C TYR A 267 -14.79 -10.56 2.67
N VAL A 268 -15.44 -11.65 2.30
CA VAL A 268 -16.87 -11.90 2.54
C VAL A 268 -17.03 -12.99 3.56
N SER A 269 -17.82 -12.76 4.62
CA SER A 269 -18.15 -13.78 5.61
C SER A 269 -18.87 -14.96 4.97
N ASN A 270 -18.52 -16.19 5.36
CA ASN A 270 -19.19 -17.38 4.86
C ASN A 270 -20.60 -17.62 5.46
N ARG A 271 -21.06 -16.70 6.31
CA ARG A 271 -22.39 -16.72 6.93
C ARG A 271 -23.41 -15.79 6.28
N VAL A 272 -23.00 -15.04 5.25
CA VAL A 272 -23.97 -14.26 4.48
C VAL A 272 -24.97 -15.15 3.78
N THR A 273 -26.22 -14.70 3.69
CA THR A 273 -27.25 -15.37 2.90
C THR A 273 -26.98 -15.20 1.40
N ASP A 274 -27.66 -15.98 0.56
CA ASP A 274 -27.52 -15.86 -0.89
C ASP A 274 -28.06 -14.49 -1.40
N GLU A 275 -29.08 -13.93 -0.73
CA GLU A 275 -29.59 -12.58 -1.02
C GLU A 275 -28.55 -11.50 -0.70
N GLU A 276 -27.90 -11.59 0.47
CA GLU A 276 -26.80 -10.67 0.84
C GLU A 276 -25.62 -10.83 -0.09
N LEU A 277 -25.26 -12.08 -0.44
CA LEU A 277 -24.16 -12.34 -1.37
C LEU A 277 -24.41 -11.74 -2.75
N ALA A 278 -25.64 -11.75 -3.23
CA ALA A 278 -26.01 -11.11 -4.49
C ALA A 278 -25.80 -9.59 -4.43
N VAL A 279 -26.19 -8.91 -3.34
CA VAL A 279 -25.93 -7.49 -3.13
C VAL A 279 -24.44 -7.18 -3.06
N ILE A 280 -23.68 -8.01 -2.33
CA ILE A 280 -22.23 -7.89 -2.21
C ILE A 280 -21.56 -8.01 -3.58
N PHE A 281 -22.03 -8.95 -4.40
CA PHE A 281 -21.45 -9.14 -5.74
C PHE A 281 -21.77 -7.96 -6.67
N GLU A 282 -22.98 -7.39 -6.63
CA GLU A 282 -23.29 -6.15 -7.36
C GLU A 282 -22.41 -4.99 -6.91
N PHE A 283 -22.14 -4.85 -5.60
CA PHE A 283 -21.21 -3.87 -5.10
C PHE A 283 -19.78 -4.10 -5.62
N PHE A 284 -19.34 -5.34 -5.69
CA PHE A 284 -18.03 -5.69 -6.23
C PHE A 284 -17.91 -5.42 -7.74
N LYS A 285 -18.97 -5.66 -8.51
CA LYS A 285 -19.04 -5.27 -9.92
C LYS A 285 -18.92 -3.75 -10.06
N PHE A 286 -19.63 -2.98 -9.22
CA PHE A 286 -19.56 -1.53 -9.19
C PHE A 286 -18.13 -1.03 -8.86
N LEU A 287 -17.46 -1.61 -7.85
CA LEU A 287 -16.08 -1.25 -7.51
C LEU A 287 -15.08 -1.57 -8.63
N SER A 288 -15.41 -2.53 -9.49
CA SER A 288 -14.56 -2.96 -10.62
C SER A 288 -14.74 -2.10 -11.88
N ASP A 289 -15.70 -1.16 -11.85
CA ASP A 289 -15.90 -0.21 -12.93
C ASP A 289 -14.67 0.73 -13.06
N PRO A 290 -14.11 0.92 -14.27
CA PRO A 290 -12.95 1.78 -14.48
C PRO A 290 -13.14 3.22 -13.99
N ASP A 291 -14.33 3.80 -14.14
CA ASP A 291 -14.63 5.17 -13.70
C ASP A 291 -14.63 5.27 -12.17
N ILE A 292 -15.12 4.22 -11.48
CA ILE A 292 -15.07 4.14 -10.02
C ILE A 292 -13.63 3.94 -9.55
N GLY A 293 -12.84 3.10 -10.24
CA GLY A 293 -11.43 2.90 -9.94
C GLY A 293 -10.60 4.19 -10.11
N THR A 294 -10.82 4.96 -11.17
CA THR A 294 -10.15 6.25 -11.38
C THR A 294 -10.61 7.31 -10.37
N TYR A 295 -11.90 7.37 -10.06
CA TYR A 295 -12.42 8.22 -8.98
C TYR A 295 -11.76 7.88 -7.64
N TRP A 296 -11.65 6.59 -7.30
CA TRP A 296 -11.01 6.13 -6.07
C TRP A 296 -9.55 6.57 -6.01
N HIS A 297 -8.79 6.36 -7.08
CA HIS A 297 -7.39 6.79 -7.17
C HIS A 297 -7.24 8.31 -6.92
N LYS A 298 -8.01 9.12 -7.63
CA LYS A 298 -7.90 10.59 -7.57
C LYS A 298 -8.25 11.18 -6.19
N ASN A 299 -9.00 10.45 -5.37
CA ASN A 299 -9.41 10.88 -4.04
C ASN A 299 -8.68 10.17 -2.89
N THR A 300 -7.74 9.26 -3.19
CA THR A 300 -7.04 8.49 -2.15
C THR A 300 -5.58 8.21 -2.46
N GLY A 301 -5.21 8.11 -3.75
CA GLY A 301 -3.90 7.63 -4.19
C GLY A 301 -3.76 6.11 -4.26
N TYR A 302 -4.76 5.32 -3.84
CA TYR A 302 -4.76 3.88 -4.10
C TYR A 302 -4.88 3.60 -5.59
N PHE A 303 -4.22 2.55 -6.08
CA PHE A 303 -4.31 2.17 -7.48
C PHE A 303 -5.72 1.67 -7.85
N PRO A 304 -6.21 1.94 -9.07
CA PRO A 304 -7.33 1.20 -9.62
C PRO A 304 -7.03 -0.29 -9.61
N ALA A 305 -7.98 -1.10 -9.14
CA ALA A 305 -7.77 -2.54 -9.07
C ALA A 305 -7.77 -3.22 -10.46
N THR A 306 -8.38 -2.57 -11.48
CA THR A 306 -8.53 -3.12 -12.83
C THR A 306 -7.55 -2.53 -13.83
N ASN A 307 -7.15 -3.32 -14.82
CA ASN A 307 -6.29 -2.88 -15.93
C ASN A 307 -6.92 -1.72 -16.73
N ALA A 308 -8.25 -1.75 -16.90
CA ALA A 308 -8.96 -0.68 -17.61
C ALA A 308 -8.93 0.65 -16.83
N GLY A 309 -9.09 0.61 -15.50
CA GLY A 309 -8.96 1.80 -14.65
C GLY A 309 -7.53 2.38 -14.66
N MET A 310 -6.50 1.53 -14.61
CA MET A 310 -5.11 1.95 -14.76
C MET A 310 -4.87 2.63 -16.13
N GLN A 311 -5.39 2.03 -17.22
CA GLN A 311 -5.24 2.60 -18.57
C GLN A 311 -5.97 3.93 -18.70
N ALA A 312 -7.13 4.09 -18.07
CA ALA A 312 -7.89 5.34 -18.06
C ALA A 312 -7.08 6.48 -17.42
N LEU A 313 -6.46 6.26 -16.25
CA LEU A 313 -5.57 7.25 -15.63
C LEU A 313 -4.38 7.64 -16.52
N MET A 314 -3.72 6.65 -17.13
CA MET A 314 -2.59 6.91 -18.03
C MET A 314 -3.03 7.76 -19.24
N ASN A 315 -4.22 7.52 -19.79
CA ASN A 315 -4.76 8.29 -20.92
C ASN A 315 -5.10 9.74 -20.53
N GLU A 316 -5.42 9.99 -19.27
CA GLU A 316 -5.64 11.34 -18.74
C GLU A 316 -4.35 12.07 -18.37
N GLY A 317 -3.21 11.38 -18.37
CA GLY A 317 -1.90 11.95 -18.04
C GLY A 317 -1.57 11.97 -16.53
N TRP A 318 -2.23 11.10 -15.82
CA TRP A 318 -1.95 10.87 -14.38
C TRP A 318 -0.72 9.97 -14.18
#